data_b077289fdad8dd977ad9e4d123c26669
#
_entry.id   b077289fdad8dd977ad9e4d123c26669
#
_cell.length_a   1.000
_cell.length_b   1.000
_cell.length_c   1.000
_cell.angle_alpha   90.00
_cell.angle_beta   90.00
_cell.angle_gamma   90.00
#
_symmetry.space_group_name_H-M   'P 1'
#
loop_
_entity.id
_entity.type
_entity.pdbx_description
1 polymer ?
#
loop_
_entity_poly.entity_id
_entity_poly.type
_entity_poly.pdbx_seq_one_letter_code
_entity_poly.pdbx_strand_id
1 'polypeptide(L)'
;MSSPENLSSRRELLKGAAVAATVGVAPAILTMEPSHAFVTLLRTPDLVRAFDGQDKEVPLTASGGIWSGPGVEIGVAVGADHARLTLRSKGAVSRIQFRWRGDLKAITHYLGDHWERSYADLEWRGEVPGRVMPWYFLTSDGRRTDGYGVRTGAGAMCFWNADAEGISLWADVRSGGVPVELGDRQLAVAEILCRQGQPGENAFHAGQAFCRQMCSNPRLTKAPVYGTNDWNYAYGNNSAELIAGVSGLISELSPNNDNRPYSVIDEGWAMGPFNGNFGHGPWVGNPRFGDMGVFAGKLKGLGAHPGIWFRPLTPLPDSPESWRLSRSHEYLDPTIPEVLDHVSQHIRRFADWGYEMIKHDFTTFDLLGNWGMSMGPSPTRNGWRLHDASRTNAEVLSRLYQTIRTAAGDVRLIGCNTVGHLAAGTHEVQRIGDDTSGRSWNRNRRMGVNTLGFRGIQHRAFFEADPDIVSITKAVPWYLVEQWLRLVSESGAALFVAVEPSVVEAKHRTALKHALDIASRPQPTGEPLDWMDTDCPRRWRLNGKVTEFAWMGESGAWPFGD
;
A
#
# COMPACT_ATOMS: atom_id res chain seq x y z
N MET A 1 -34.73 45.85 45.44
CA MET A 1 -35.55 45.21 46.46
C MET A 1 -35.29 43.75 46.49
N SER A 2 -34.80 43.41 47.53
CA SER A 2 -34.57 42.30 48.42
C SER A 2 -33.53 41.24 47.99
N SER A 3 -32.51 41.31 48.81
CA SER A 3 -31.35 40.43 48.97
C SER A 3 -31.67 39.13 49.73
N PRO A 4 -30.69 38.40 50.16
CA PRO A 4 -30.41 36.97 49.92
C PRO A 4 -30.49 36.16 51.22
N GLU A 5 -30.47 34.86 51.14
CA GLU A 5 -30.11 33.96 52.25
C GLU A 5 -29.57 32.65 51.67
N ASN A 6 -28.57 32.07 52.10
CA ASN A 6 -27.67 31.94 53.21
C ASN A 6 -27.05 30.53 53.11
N LEU A 7 -25.76 30.48 53.05
CA LEU A 7 -24.92 29.31 53.18
C LEU A 7 -24.96 28.77 54.60
N SER A 8 -25.06 27.45 54.79
CA SER A 8 -24.58 26.82 56.00
C SER A 8 -23.78 25.55 55.73
N SER A 9 -22.56 25.61 56.18
CA SER A 9 -21.56 24.56 56.25
C SER A 9 -21.98 23.40 57.15
N ARG A 10 -21.66 22.17 56.73
CA ARG A 10 -21.53 21.03 57.65
C ARG A 10 -20.08 20.53 57.66
N ARG A 11 -19.34 21.09 58.57
CA ARG A 11 -18.18 20.45 59.22
C ARG A 11 -18.55 20.23 60.68
N GLU A 12 -18.01 19.13 61.21
CA GLU A 12 -18.05 18.61 62.56
C GLU A 12 -19.09 17.53 62.86
N LEU A 13 -18.54 16.32 62.86
CA LEU A 13 -18.75 15.32 63.93
C LEU A 13 -17.83 14.12 63.64
N LEU A 14 -16.63 14.21 64.16
CA LEU A 14 -15.76 13.08 64.42
C LEU A 14 -15.39 13.12 65.88
N LYS A 15 -15.84 12.15 66.65
CA LYS A 15 -15.11 11.64 67.84
C LYS A 15 -15.75 10.32 68.34
N GLY A 16 -14.91 9.27 68.24
CA GLY A 16 -14.87 8.25 69.26
C GLY A 16 -15.66 6.96 69.06
N ALA A 17 -14.96 5.92 68.58
CA ALA A 17 -15.01 4.60 69.23
C ALA A 17 -13.94 3.67 68.62
N ALA A 18 -13.05 3.21 69.43
CA ALA A 18 -12.13 2.10 69.16
C ALA A 18 -12.88 0.78 69.31
N VAL A 19 -12.67 -0.16 68.33
CA VAL A 19 -12.98 -1.57 68.58
C VAL A 19 -12.25 -2.49 67.60
N ALA A 20 -11.60 -3.45 68.18
CA ALA A 20 -11.34 -4.82 67.75
C ALA A 20 -11.08 -5.18 66.29
N ALA A 21 -9.86 -5.59 66.03
CA ALA A 21 -9.44 -6.30 64.84
C ALA A 21 -10.10 -7.68 64.75
N THR A 22 -10.97 -7.84 63.77
CA THR A 22 -11.31 -9.12 63.18
C THR A 22 -10.59 -9.22 61.85
N VAL A 23 -9.66 -10.16 61.72
CA VAL A 23 -9.03 -10.54 60.48
C VAL A 23 -10.09 -11.17 59.60
N GLY A 24 -10.74 -10.35 58.81
CA GLY A 24 -11.58 -10.79 57.71
C GLY A 24 -10.69 -11.06 56.51
N VAL A 25 -10.55 -12.35 56.14
CA VAL A 25 -10.03 -12.74 54.83
C VAL A 25 -11.00 -12.15 53.79
N ALA A 26 -10.60 -11.06 53.15
CA ALA A 26 -11.32 -10.55 52.00
C ALA A 26 -11.29 -11.62 50.89
N PRO A 27 -12.45 -12.00 50.33
CA PRO A 27 -12.44 -12.85 49.15
C PRO A 27 -11.62 -12.14 48.08
N ALA A 28 -10.59 -12.82 47.56
CA ALA A 28 -9.91 -12.38 46.35
C ALA A 28 -11.00 -12.30 45.26
N ILE A 29 -11.40 -11.08 44.91
CA ILE A 29 -12.17 -10.86 43.72
C ILE A 29 -11.21 -11.23 42.59
N LEU A 30 -11.32 -12.46 42.10
CA LEU A 30 -10.83 -12.85 40.81
C LEU A 30 -11.54 -11.94 39.81
N THR A 31 -10.92 -10.80 39.48
CA THR A 31 -11.28 -10.04 38.32
C THR A 31 -10.95 -10.97 37.16
N MET A 32 -11.96 -11.67 36.65
CA MET A 32 -11.85 -12.31 35.34
C MET A 32 -11.44 -11.19 34.38
N GLU A 33 -10.21 -11.25 33.89
CA GLU A 33 -9.84 -10.38 32.77
C GLU A 33 -10.89 -10.61 31.68
N PRO A 34 -11.48 -9.54 31.09
CA PRO A 34 -12.44 -9.70 30.02
C PRO A 34 -11.76 -10.55 28.94
N SER A 35 -12.42 -11.62 28.52
CA SER A 35 -11.91 -12.51 27.48
C SER A 35 -11.64 -11.67 26.23
N HIS A 36 -10.40 -11.74 25.73
CA HIS A 36 -10.04 -11.04 24.50
C HIS A 36 -10.91 -11.54 23.34
N ALA A 37 -11.58 -10.60 22.65
CA ALA A 37 -12.48 -10.90 21.54
C ALA A 37 -11.64 -11.25 20.29
N PHE A 38 -11.52 -12.53 19.98
CA PHE A 38 -10.85 -13.04 18.79
C PHE A 38 -11.75 -13.99 18.02
N VAL A 39 -11.98 -13.71 16.75
CA VAL A 39 -12.76 -14.56 15.85
C VAL A 39 -11.80 -15.40 15.01
N THR A 40 -11.68 -16.69 15.28
CA THR A 40 -10.90 -17.56 14.39
C THR A 40 -11.58 -17.72 13.04
N LEU A 41 -10.83 -17.47 11.96
CA LEU A 41 -11.26 -17.75 10.58
C LEU A 41 -10.87 -19.16 10.12
N LEU A 42 -10.06 -19.88 10.94
CA LEU A 42 -9.62 -21.25 10.64
C LEU A 42 -10.69 -22.25 11.07
N ARG A 43 -11.89 -22.05 10.55
CA ARG A 43 -13.05 -22.92 10.66
C ARG A 43 -13.97 -22.71 9.46
N THR A 44 -14.92 -23.58 9.28
CA THR A 44 -15.97 -23.39 8.28
C THR A 44 -16.73 -22.08 8.54
N PRO A 45 -16.92 -21.21 7.53
CA PRO A 45 -17.73 -20.01 7.67
C PRO A 45 -19.18 -20.35 7.98
N ASP A 46 -19.83 -19.48 8.76
CA ASP A 46 -21.23 -19.67 9.16
C ASP A 46 -22.21 -19.41 8.02
N LEU A 47 -21.78 -18.60 7.03
CA LEU A 47 -22.56 -18.28 5.84
C LEU A 47 -21.61 -18.11 4.63
N VAL A 48 -22.01 -18.69 3.49
CA VAL A 48 -21.43 -18.43 2.18
C VAL A 48 -22.53 -18.06 1.22
N ARG A 49 -22.34 -16.97 0.47
CA ARG A 49 -23.25 -16.49 -0.57
C ARG A 49 -22.48 -16.22 -1.85
N ALA A 50 -23.09 -16.49 -2.99
CA ALA A 50 -22.55 -16.15 -4.31
C ALA A 50 -23.53 -15.23 -5.03
N PHE A 51 -23.01 -14.36 -5.88
CA PHE A 51 -23.79 -13.39 -6.65
C PHE A 51 -23.41 -13.47 -8.12
N ASP A 52 -24.40 -13.38 -8.98
CA ASP A 52 -24.21 -13.37 -10.44
C ASP A 52 -23.77 -11.97 -10.95
N GLY A 53 -23.69 -11.81 -12.27
CA GLY A 53 -23.31 -10.55 -12.91
C GLY A 53 -24.33 -9.42 -12.79
N GLN A 54 -25.51 -9.69 -12.22
CA GLN A 54 -26.58 -8.72 -11.96
C GLN A 54 -26.78 -8.50 -10.45
N ASP A 55 -25.81 -8.93 -9.63
CA ASP A 55 -25.85 -8.92 -8.17
C ASP A 55 -27.01 -9.72 -7.55
N LYS A 56 -27.58 -10.68 -8.32
CA LYS A 56 -28.61 -11.60 -7.82
C LYS A 56 -27.93 -12.77 -7.12
N GLU A 57 -28.46 -13.13 -5.95
CA GLU A 57 -27.94 -14.26 -5.17
C GLU A 57 -28.21 -15.60 -5.86
N VAL A 58 -27.17 -16.41 -5.98
CA VAL A 58 -27.22 -17.78 -6.48
C VAL A 58 -27.57 -18.71 -5.31
N PRO A 59 -28.66 -19.49 -5.38
CA PRO A 59 -29.01 -20.43 -4.31
C PRO A 59 -27.91 -21.46 -4.09
N LEU A 60 -27.42 -21.61 -2.86
CA LEU A 60 -26.40 -22.58 -2.48
C LEU A 60 -26.90 -23.51 -1.37
N THR A 61 -26.50 -24.77 -1.44
CA THR A 61 -26.71 -25.77 -0.37
C THR A 61 -25.36 -26.18 0.18
N ALA A 62 -25.21 -26.16 1.50
CA ALA A 62 -23.98 -26.49 2.20
C ALA A 62 -23.89 -27.99 2.54
N SER A 63 -22.72 -28.61 2.29
CA SER A 63 -22.38 -29.96 2.71
C SER A 63 -20.88 -30.12 2.89
N GLY A 64 -20.41 -30.43 4.11
CA GLY A 64 -19.01 -30.83 4.35
C GLY A 64 -17.93 -29.81 3.94
N GLY A 65 -18.20 -28.50 4.09
CA GLY A 65 -17.26 -27.44 3.68
C GLY A 65 -17.34 -27.10 2.19
N ILE A 66 -18.34 -27.59 1.50
CA ILE A 66 -18.66 -27.30 0.10
C ILE A 66 -20.05 -26.66 0.04
N TRP A 67 -20.20 -25.61 -0.76
CA TRP A 67 -21.46 -24.94 -1.07
C TRP A 67 -21.74 -25.09 -2.57
N SER A 68 -22.80 -25.78 -2.90
CA SER A 68 -23.16 -26.12 -4.28
C SER A 68 -24.50 -25.53 -4.70
N GLY A 69 -24.57 -25.03 -5.92
CA GLY A 69 -25.75 -24.47 -6.55
C GLY A 69 -25.74 -24.75 -8.07
N PRO A 70 -26.70 -24.18 -8.84
CA PRO A 70 -26.76 -24.37 -10.28
C PRO A 70 -25.49 -23.94 -10.99
N GLY A 71 -24.61 -24.89 -11.37
CA GLY A 71 -23.34 -24.63 -12.06
C GLY A 71 -22.27 -23.97 -11.21
N VAL A 72 -22.40 -23.94 -9.87
CA VAL A 72 -21.44 -23.29 -8.94
C VAL A 72 -21.10 -24.25 -7.81
N GLU A 73 -19.82 -24.35 -7.50
CA GLU A 73 -19.28 -25.05 -6.34
C GLU A 73 -18.21 -24.17 -5.66
N ILE A 74 -18.41 -23.88 -4.38
CA ILE A 74 -17.46 -23.11 -3.56
C ILE A 74 -16.94 -24.03 -2.47
N GLY A 75 -15.63 -24.20 -2.41
CA GLY A 75 -14.96 -25.03 -1.41
C GLY A 75 -14.23 -24.19 -0.37
N VAL A 76 -14.29 -24.63 0.89
CA VAL A 76 -13.50 -24.11 2.00
C VAL A 76 -12.75 -25.27 2.65
N ALA A 77 -11.44 -25.31 2.46
CA ALA A 77 -10.56 -26.31 3.06
C ALA A 77 -9.76 -25.68 4.20
N VAL A 78 -10.09 -26.04 5.44
CA VAL A 78 -9.45 -25.52 6.64
C VAL A 78 -8.19 -26.32 6.95
N GLY A 79 -7.04 -25.64 7.00
CA GLY A 79 -5.74 -26.16 7.44
C GLY A 79 -5.37 -25.70 8.85
N ALA A 80 -4.17 -26.00 9.26
CA ALA A 80 -3.67 -25.64 10.59
C ALA A 80 -3.36 -24.14 10.75
N ASP A 81 -2.89 -23.48 9.68
CA ASP A 81 -2.39 -22.10 9.68
C ASP A 81 -3.10 -21.19 8.66
N HIS A 82 -3.90 -21.76 7.74
CA HIS A 82 -4.69 -21.03 6.75
C HIS A 82 -5.92 -21.84 6.33
N ALA A 83 -6.90 -21.15 5.72
CA ALA A 83 -7.99 -21.81 5.03
C ALA A 83 -8.01 -21.42 3.55
N ARG A 84 -8.16 -22.42 2.65
CA ARG A 84 -8.22 -22.22 1.19
C ARG A 84 -9.64 -22.07 0.74
N LEU A 85 -9.87 -21.04 -0.06
CA LEU A 85 -11.14 -20.77 -0.72
C LEU A 85 -11.00 -21.09 -2.21
N THR A 86 -11.92 -21.88 -2.74
CA THR A 86 -11.92 -22.29 -4.15
C THR A 86 -13.28 -22.08 -4.78
N LEU A 87 -13.29 -21.86 -6.10
CA LEU A 87 -14.50 -21.74 -6.91
C LEU A 87 -14.38 -22.62 -8.15
N ARG A 88 -15.41 -23.41 -8.41
CA ARG A 88 -15.73 -23.99 -9.73
C ARG A 88 -17.04 -23.37 -10.20
N SER A 89 -17.08 -22.87 -11.42
CA SER A 89 -18.29 -22.25 -11.95
C SER A 89 -18.39 -22.47 -13.45
N LYS A 90 -19.53 -22.99 -13.87
CA LYS A 90 -20.00 -22.99 -15.27
C LYS A 90 -21.01 -21.86 -15.51
N GLY A 91 -21.33 -21.13 -14.48
CA GLY A 91 -22.28 -20.03 -14.47
C GLY A 91 -21.62 -18.67 -14.21
N ALA A 92 -22.43 -17.65 -14.09
CA ALA A 92 -22.02 -16.27 -14.02
C ALA A 92 -21.81 -15.82 -12.56
N VAL A 93 -20.73 -16.23 -11.89
CA VAL A 93 -20.39 -15.73 -10.55
C VAL A 93 -19.49 -14.51 -10.65
N SER A 94 -19.92 -13.41 -10.02
CA SER A 94 -19.18 -12.15 -9.93
C SER A 94 -18.51 -11.95 -8.58
N ARG A 95 -19.22 -12.32 -7.51
CA ARG A 95 -18.77 -12.07 -6.13
C ARG A 95 -19.17 -13.22 -5.22
N ILE A 96 -18.35 -13.45 -4.19
CA ILE A 96 -18.60 -14.43 -3.14
C ILE A 96 -18.42 -13.72 -1.80
N GLN A 97 -19.36 -13.96 -0.88
CA GLN A 97 -19.25 -13.54 0.53
C GLN A 97 -19.03 -14.78 1.40
N PHE A 98 -18.08 -14.66 2.33
CA PHE A 98 -17.86 -15.62 3.41
C PHE A 98 -18.02 -14.85 4.73
N ARG A 99 -18.81 -15.39 5.67
CA ARG A 99 -19.01 -14.75 6.97
C ARG A 99 -18.73 -15.72 8.11
N TRP A 100 -17.94 -15.25 9.05
CA TRP A 100 -17.69 -15.90 10.33
C TRP A 100 -18.33 -15.07 11.44
N ARG A 101 -19.28 -15.67 12.16
CA ARG A 101 -19.91 -15.05 13.32
C ARG A 101 -18.95 -15.06 14.51
N GLY A 102 -19.04 -14.06 15.35
CA GLY A 102 -18.24 -13.92 16.56
C GLY A 102 -18.60 -12.65 17.31
N ASP A 103 -18.21 -12.54 18.56
CA ASP A 103 -18.45 -11.35 19.36
C ASP A 103 -17.24 -10.41 19.28
N LEU A 104 -17.41 -9.28 18.61
CA LEU A 104 -16.40 -8.24 18.44
C LEU A 104 -16.73 -6.96 19.24
N LYS A 105 -17.73 -6.98 20.14
CA LYS A 105 -18.17 -5.80 20.90
C LYS A 105 -17.09 -5.17 21.79
N ALA A 106 -16.07 -5.95 22.18
CA ALA A 106 -14.94 -5.44 22.95
C ALA A 106 -13.87 -4.75 22.07
N ILE A 107 -13.96 -4.89 20.74
CA ILE A 107 -13.02 -4.25 19.80
C ILE A 107 -13.39 -2.77 19.68
N THR A 108 -12.43 -1.92 19.94
CA THR A 108 -12.60 -0.46 19.92
C THR A 108 -11.98 0.20 18.68
N HIS A 109 -11.03 -0.48 18.04
CA HIS A 109 -10.29 0.10 16.92
C HIS A 109 -10.13 -0.90 15.78
N TYR A 110 -10.29 -0.42 14.55
CA TYR A 110 -10.11 -1.15 13.30
C TYR A 110 -9.20 -0.36 12.37
N LEU A 111 -8.18 -1.00 11.83
CA LEU A 111 -7.32 -0.44 10.78
C LEU A 111 -7.42 -1.32 9.54
N GLY A 112 -7.93 -0.78 8.42
CA GLY A 112 -7.93 -1.46 7.11
C GLY A 112 -6.77 -1.03 6.24
N ASP A 113 -6.59 -1.71 5.11
CA ASP A 113 -5.66 -1.33 4.05
C ASP A 113 -6.42 -0.80 2.82
N HIS A 114 -5.70 -0.48 1.74
CA HIS A 114 -6.21 -0.03 0.45
C HIS A 114 -6.00 -1.06 -0.65
N TRP A 115 -6.75 -0.89 -1.76
CA TRP A 115 -6.63 -1.75 -2.94
C TRP A 115 -5.23 -1.74 -3.55
N GLU A 116 -4.64 -0.55 -3.67
CA GLU A 116 -3.30 -0.33 -4.21
C GLU A 116 -2.41 0.42 -3.22
N ARG A 117 -2.17 1.72 -3.42
CA ARG A 117 -1.51 2.65 -2.50
C ARG A 117 -2.55 3.38 -1.65
N SER A 118 -2.17 4.00 -0.55
CA SER A 118 -3.09 4.80 0.28
C SER A 118 -3.22 6.23 -0.25
N TYR A 119 -4.30 6.91 0.18
CA TYR A 119 -4.65 8.27 -0.26
C TYR A 119 -4.84 9.21 0.94
N ALA A 120 -4.01 9.06 1.95
CA ALA A 120 -4.00 9.86 3.18
C ALA A 120 -5.25 9.72 4.05
N ASP A 121 -5.86 8.57 4.04
CA ASP A 121 -7.12 8.25 4.74
C ASP A 121 -7.01 6.99 5.59
N LEU A 122 -5.78 6.49 5.81
CA LEU A 122 -5.55 5.41 6.77
C LEU A 122 -5.55 5.97 8.18
N GLU A 123 -6.37 5.36 9.01
CA GLU A 123 -6.47 5.66 10.43
C GLU A 123 -7.11 4.49 11.19
N TRP A 124 -6.83 4.40 12.46
CA TRP A 124 -7.59 3.58 13.38
C TRP A 124 -8.95 4.23 13.64
N ARG A 125 -10.02 3.47 13.43
CA ARG A 125 -11.40 3.92 13.63
C ARG A 125 -12.14 2.95 14.54
N GLY A 126 -13.22 3.43 15.17
CA GLY A 126 -14.24 2.58 15.76
C GLY A 126 -14.93 1.71 14.71
N GLU A 127 -15.91 0.93 15.16
CA GLU A 127 -16.70 0.07 14.29
C GLU A 127 -17.45 0.88 13.21
N VAL A 128 -17.26 0.50 11.96
CA VAL A 128 -17.99 1.02 10.79
C VAL A 128 -18.34 -0.18 9.89
N PRO A 129 -19.53 -0.79 10.03
CA PRO A 129 -19.88 -2.05 9.38
C PRO A 129 -19.77 -2.03 7.86
N GLY A 130 -20.00 -0.88 7.23
CA GLY A 130 -19.88 -0.69 5.78
C GLY A 130 -18.48 -0.36 5.27
N ARG A 131 -17.47 -0.25 6.15
CA ARG A 131 -16.09 0.09 5.74
C ARG A 131 -15.50 -1.03 4.89
N VAL A 132 -15.04 -0.67 3.70
CA VAL A 132 -14.29 -1.56 2.82
C VAL A 132 -12.83 -1.57 3.26
N MET A 133 -12.32 -2.75 3.61
CA MET A 133 -10.94 -2.96 4.07
C MET A 133 -10.26 -3.98 3.15
N PRO A 134 -9.64 -3.54 2.03
CA PRO A 134 -8.99 -4.43 1.09
C PRO A 134 -7.85 -5.24 1.72
N TRP A 135 -7.70 -6.46 1.28
CA TRP A 135 -6.63 -7.42 1.55
C TRP A 135 -6.52 -7.89 2.99
N TYR A 136 -6.40 -6.99 3.95
CA TYR A 136 -6.32 -7.30 5.38
C TYR A 136 -6.79 -6.12 6.24
N PHE A 137 -7.05 -6.44 7.48
CA PHE A 137 -7.31 -5.44 8.51
C PHE A 137 -6.79 -5.91 9.86
N LEU A 138 -6.59 -4.97 10.76
CA LEU A 138 -6.22 -5.19 12.14
C LEU A 138 -7.36 -4.72 13.04
N THR A 139 -7.53 -5.40 14.17
CA THR A 139 -8.45 -5.00 15.24
C THR A 139 -7.69 -4.81 16.55
N SER A 140 -8.15 -3.90 17.41
CA SER A 140 -7.56 -3.73 18.73
C SER A 140 -8.65 -3.42 19.78
N ASP A 141 -8.49 -4.00 20.97
CA ASP A 141 -9.25 -3.67 22.18
C ASP A 141 -8.48 -2.69 23.10
N GLY A 142 -7.38 -2.12 22.60
CA GLY A 142 -6.46 -1.28 23.35
C GLY A 142 -5.36 -2.04 24.12
N ARG A 143 -5.45 -3.37 24.20
CA ARG A 143 -4.48 -4.24 24.90
C ARG A 143 -3.80 -5.20 23.93
N ARG A 144 -4.54 -5.75 22.98
CA ARG A 144 -4.08 -6.68 21.96
C ARG A 144 -4.51 -6.22 20.58
N THR A 145 -3.73 -6.58 19.60
CA THR A 145 -4.02 -6.30 18.19
C THR A 145 -3.99 -7.59 17.40
N ASP A 146 -5.14 -7.93 16.81
CA ASP A 146 -5.33 -9.10 15.98
C ASP A 146 -5.28 -8.75 14.50
N GLY A 147 -4.90 -9.71 13.66
CA GLY A 147 -4.85 -9.57 12.21
C GLY A 147 -5.77 -10.56 11.50
N TYR A 148 -6.44 -10.09 10.45
CA TYR A 148 -7.31 -10.85 9.56
C TYR A 148 -6.99 -10.48 8.11
N GLY A 149 -6.68 -11.45 7.26
CA GLY A 149 -6.27 -11.13 5.90
C GLY A 149 -6.23 -12.31 4.94
N VAL A 150 -5.89 -12.01 3.70
CA VAL A 150 -5.61 -13.00 2.67
C VAL A 150 -4.11 -13.03 2.38
N ARG A 151 -3.59 -14.20 2.02
CA ARG A 151 -2.21 -14.35 1.57
C ARG A 151 -1.97 -13.54 0.31
N THR A 152 -0.77 -12.97 0.16
CA THR A 152 -0.38 -12.22 -1.05
C THR A 152 -0.50 -13.10 -2.30
N GLY A 153 -0.87 -12.48 -3.44
CA GLY A 153 -1.08 -13.21 -4.69
C GLY A 153 -2.42 -13.95 -4.78
N ALA A 154 -3.46 -13.48 -4.09
CA ALA A 154 -4.81 -14.03 -4.18
C ALA A 154 -5.34 -14.05 -5.63
N GLY A 155 -6.16 -15.06 -5.97
CA GLY A 155 -6.80 -15.18 -7.28
C GLY A 155 -8.05 -14.32 -7.46
N ALA A 156 -8.46 -13.55 -6.45
CA ALA A 156 -9.59 -12.63 -6.49
C ALA A 156 -9.22 -11.29 -5.83
N MET A 157 -9.95 -10.23 -6.20
CA MET A 157 -9.87 -8.96 -5.49
C MET A 157 -10.67 -9.08 -4.20
N CYS A 158 -9.99 -9.06 -3.05
CA CYS A 158 -10.58 -9.38 -1.75
C CYS A 158 -10.66 -8.16 -0.83
N PHE A 159 -11.80 -7.99 -0.14
CA PHE A 159 -11.92 -7.01 0.93
C PHE A 159 -12.74 -7.54 2.10
N TRP A 160 -12.59 -6.91 3.24
CA TRP A 160 -13.23 -7.28 4.49
C TRP A 160 -14.21 -6.22 4.97
N ASN A 161 -15.23 -6.68 5.68
CA ASN A 161 -16.08 -5.88 6.55
C ASN A 161 -16.12 -6.55 7.92
N ALA A 162 -16.28 -5.75 8.96
CA ALA A 162 -16.49 -6.24 10.32
C ALA A 162 -17.58 -5.44 11.02
N ASP A 163 -18.34 -6.12 11.85
CA ASP A 163 -19.36 -5.56 12.73
C ASP A 163 -19.30 -6.25 14.09
N ALA A 164 -20.11 -5.83 15.06
CA ALA A 164 -20.13 -6.38 16.41
C ALA A 164 -20.37 -7.91 16.48
N GLU A 165 -20.92 -8.52 15.42
CA GLU A 165 -21.38 -9.90 15.38
C GLU A 165 -20.53 -10.80 14.47
N GLY A 166 -19.47 -10.26 13.85
CA GLY A 166 -18.57 -11.06 13.02
C GLY A 166 -17.81 -10.34 11.94
N ILE A 167 -17.16 -11.15 11.12
CA ILE A 167 -16.26 -10.72 10.06
C ILE A 167 -16.76 -11.30 8.73
N SER A 168 -16.79 -10.48 7.69
CA SER A 168 -17.12 -10.90 6.33
C SER A 168 -15.95 -10.65 5.39
N LEU A 169 -15.61 -11.66 4.59
CA LEU A 169 -14.75 -11.55 3.41
C LEU A 169 -15.61 -11.48 2.16
N TRP A 170 -15.31 -10.54 1.30
CA TRP A 170 -15.84 -10.44 -0.05
C TRP A 170 -14.73 -10.70 -1.07
N ALA A 171 -15.00 -11.60 -2.01
CA ALA A 171 -14.11 -11.91 -3.12
C ALA A 171 -14.78 -11.53 -4.44
N ASP A 172 -14.22 -10.56 -5.15
CA ASP A 172 -14.62 -10.18 -6.50
C ASP A 172 -13.84 -11.06 -7.49
N VAL A 173 -14.57 -11.95 -8.16
CA VAL A 173 -14.03 -12.92 -9.11
C VAL A 173 -14.34 -12.56 -10.58
N ARG A 174 -14.63 -11.28 -10.84
CA ARG A 174 -14.89 -10.81 -12.21
C ARG A 174 -13.64 -10.78 -13.07
N SER A 175 -13.87 -10.90 -14.38
CA SER A 175 -12.94 -10.66 -15.46
C SER A 175 -13.35 -9.36 -16.17
N GLY A 176 -12.56 -8.31 -16.04
CA GLY A 176 -13.10 -6.99 -16.34
C GLY A 176 -14.28 -6.67 -15.45
N GLY A 177 -15.39 -6.26 -16.06
CA GLY A 177 -16.66 -5.94 -15.39
C GLY A 177 -17.74 -7.02 -15.53
N VAL A 178 -17.38 -8.25 -15.97
CA VAL A 178 -18.30 -9.39 -16.13
C VAL A 178 -17.82 -10.59 -15.30
N PRO A 179 -18.69 -11.58 -15.02
CA PRO A 179 -18.29 -12.83 -14.37
C PRO A 179 -17.14 -13.52 -15.09
N VAL A 180 -16.23 -14.14 -14.33
CA VAL A 180 -15.14 -14.93 -14.92
C VAL A 180 -15.67 -16.20 -15.56
N GLU A 181 -15.10 -16.59 -16.70
CA GLU A 181 -15.45 -17.81 -17.45
C GLU A 181 -14.45 -18.94 -17.15
N LEU A 182 -14.65 -19.65 -16.05
CA LEU A 182 -13.69 -20.66 -15.57
C LEU A 182 -13.66 -21.93 -16.45
N GLY A 183 -14.74 -22.26 -17.19
CA GLY A 183 -14.84 -23.55 -17.85
C GLY A 183 -14.78 -24.71 -16.86
N ASP A 184 -13.87 -25.64 -17.09
CA ASP A 184 -13.62 -26.79 -16.17
C ASP A 184 -12.53 -26.46 -15.11
N ARG A 185 -11.92 -25.27 -15.16
CA ARG A 185 -10.87 -24.84 -14.24
C ARG A 185 -11.43 -24.57 -12.85
N GLN A 186 -10.68 -24.94 -11.82
CA GLN A 186 -10.91 -24.48 -10.46
C GLN A 186 -10.08 -23.22 -10.21
N LEU A 187 -10.73 -22.15 -9.74
CA LEU A 187 -10.08 -20.95 -9.25
C LEU A 187 -9.66 -21.13 -7.80
N ALA A 188 -8.38 -20.89 -7.49
CA ALA A 188 -7.93 -20.62 -6.14
C ALA A 188 -8.29 -19.15 -5.80
N VAL A 189 -9.39 -18.96 -5.08
CA VAL A 189 -9.92 -17.62 -4.78
C VAL A 189 -8.97 -16.85 -3.87
N ALA A 190 -8.66 -17.44 -2.71
CA ALA A 190 -7.74 -16.87 -1.72
C ALA A 190 -7.32 -17.93 -0.69
N GLU A 191 -6.18 -17.70 -0.02
CA GLU A 191 -5.85 -18.33 1.25
C GLU A 191 -6.03 -17.30 2.35
N ILE A 192 -6.88 -17.60 3.34
CA ILE A 192 -7.16 -16.70 4.45
C ILE A 192 -6.34 -17.07 5.67
N LEU A 193 -5.92 -16.04 6.40
CA LEU A 193 -5.16 -16.17 7.63
C LEU A 193 -5.80 -15.29 8.72
N CYS A 194 -5.57 -15.68 9.97
CA CYS A 194 -5.79 -14.80 11.10
C CYS A 194 -4.68 -15.00 12.13
N ARG A 195 -4.38 -13.94 12.86
CA ARG A 195 -3.36 -13.92 13.90
C ARG A 195 -3.91 -13.27 15.15
N GLN A 196 -3.86 -13.99 16.24
CA GLN A 196 -4.11 -13.42 17.55
C GLN A 196 -2.86 -12.71 18.07
N GLY A 197 -3.01 -11.46 18.52
CA GLY A 197 -1.92 -10.69 19.13
C GLY A 197 -1.39 -11.34 20.41
N GLN A 198 -0.11 -11.10 20.70
CA GLN A 198 0.51 -11.61 21.91
C GLN A 198 0.36 -10.62 23.07
N PRO A 199 0.28 -11.08 24.32
CA PRO A 199 0.30 -10.19 25.47
C PRO A 199 1.54 -9.30 25.48
N GLY A 200 1.34 -7.98 25.64
CA GLY A 200 2.43 -7.00 25.67
C GLY A 200 3.04 -6.63 24.29
N GLU A 201 2.57 -7.25 23.23
CA GLU A 201 2.94 -6.86 21.86
C GLU A 201 2.19 -5.57 21.47
N ASN A 202 2.93 -4.57 21.02
CA ASN A 202 2.28 -3.35 20.55
C ASN A 202 1.64 -3.54 19.17
N ALA A 203 0.70 -2.65 18.81
CA ALA A 203 -0.09 -2.78 17.59
C ALA A 203 0.75 -2.73 16.31
N PHE A 204 1.84 -1.96 16.26
CA PHE A 204 2.71 -1.87 15.10
C PHE A 204 3.47 -3.18 14.85
N HIS A 205 4.05 -3.76 15.90
CA HIS A 205 4.74 -5.04 15.81
C HIS A 205 3.79 -6.20 15.50
N ALA A 206 2.56 -6.16 16.06
CA ALA A 206 1.52 -7.13 15.72
C ALA A 206 1.16 -7.07 14.23
N GLY A 207 0.98 -5.85 13.68
CA GLY A 207 0.74 -5.61 12.27
C GLY A 207 1.88 -6.10 11.37
N GLN A 208 3.14 -5.79 11.72
CA GLN A 208 4.30 -6.30 10.99
C GLN A 208 4.39 -7.83 11.00
N ALA A 209 4.17 -8.45 12.17
CA ALA A 209 4.21 -9.91 12.30
C ALA A 209 3.11 -10.54 11.43
N PHE A 210 1.93 -9.93 11.37
CA PHE A 210 0.84 -10.39 10.52
C PHE A 210 1.16 -10.22 9.02
N CYS A 211 1.71 -9.09 8.60
CA CYS A 211 2.17 -8.90 7.22
C CYS A 211 3.18 -9.97 6.80
N ARG A 212 4.15 -10.32 7.66
CA ARG A 212 5.10 -11.42 7.38
C ARG A 212 4.42 -12.78 7.20
N GLN A 213 3.33 -13.06 7.90
CA GLN A 213 2.57 -14.31 7.71
C GLN A 213 1.84 -14.32 6.36
N MET A 214 1.37 -13.17 5.88
CA MET A 214 0.67 -13.07 4.61
C MET A 214 1.59 -13.26 3.39
N CYS A 215 2.88 -12.93 3.50
CA CYS A 215 3.85 -13.06 2.41
C CYS A 215 5.03 -13.94 2.81
N SER A 216 5.02 -15.19 2.37
CA SER A 216 6.08 -16.16 2.70
C SER A 216 7.38 -15.93 1.93
N ASN A 217 7.32 -15.30 0.76
CA ASN A 217 8.47 -15.10 -0.13
C ASN A 217 8.53 -13.66 -0.65
N PRO A 218 8.78 -12.66 0.22
CA PRO A 218 8.95 -11.28 -0.23
C PRO A 218 10.21 -11.17 -1.08
N ARG A 219 10.14 -10.35 -2.15
CA ARG A 219 11.31 -10.02 -2.93
C ARG A 219 11.92 -8.73 -2.38
N LEU A 220 13.04 -8.84 -1.69
CA LEU A 220 13.70 -7.72 -1.01
C LEU A 220 15.04 -7.40 -1.64
N THR A 221 15.48 -6.15 -1.52
CA THR A 221 16.81 -5.72 -1.94
C THR A 221 17.88 -6.17 -0.94
N LYS A 222 19.09 -6.42 -1.44
CA LYS A 222 20.24 -6.76 -0.59
C LYS A 222 20.79 -5.56 0.17
N ALA A 223 20.66 -4.38 -0.41
CA ALA A 223 21.05 -3.10 0.17
C ALA A 223 19.87 -2.13 0.14
N PRO A 224 19.81 -1.15 1.06
CA PRO A 224 18.77 -0.12 1.06
C PRO A 224 18.70 0.62 -0.29
N VAL A 225 17.48 1.02 -0.67
CA VAL A 225 17.23 1.80 -1.88
C VAL A 225 17.13 3.26 -1.53
N TYR A 226 17.94 4.09 -2.17
CA TYR A 226 17.90 5.54 -2.00
C TYR A 226 18.40 6.23 -3.27
N GLY A 227 18.08 7.52 -3.42
CA GLY A 227 18.56 8.29 -4.56
C GLY A 227 17.69 9.49 -4.87
N THR A 228 17.53 9.77 -6.16
CA THR A 228 16.73 10.91 -6.64
C THR A 228 15.68 10.46 -7.65
N ASN A 229 14.56 11.21 -7.68
CA ASN A 229 13.53 11.15 -8.70
C ASN A 229 13.11 12.59 -9.02
N ASP A 230 12.91 12.91 -10.28
CA ASP A 230 12.72 14.30 -10.74
C ASP A 230 11.27 14.76 -10.77
N TRP A 231 10.30 13.89 -10.51
CA TRP A 231 8.89 14.24 -10.69
C TRP A 231 8.48 15.52 -9.95
N ASN A 232 8.76 15.62 -8.65
CA ASN A 232 8.24 16.68 -7.81
C ASN A 232 8.87 18.08 -8.02
N TYR A 233 9.87 18.21 -8.90
CA TYR A 233 10.32 19.54 -9.34
C TYR A 233 10.15 19.76 -10.84
N ALA A 234 10.24 18.70 -11.66
CA ALA A 234 10.19 18.82 -13.11
C ALA A 234 8.77 18.62 -13.67
N TYR A 235 7.96 17.76 -13.06
CA TYR A 235 6.60 17.42 -13.51
C TYR A 235 6.55 17.14 -15.02
N GLY A 236 7.50 16.26 -15.49
CA GLY A 236 7.69 15.91 -16.89
C GLY A 236 8.43 16.96 -17.74
N ASN A 237 8.74 18.12 -17.21
CA ASN A 237 9.56 19.12 -17.90
C ASN A 237 11.07 18.91 -17.63
N ASN A 238 11.48 17.65 -17.71
CA ASN A 238 12.84 17.19 -17.45
C ASN A 238 13.71 17.18 -18.72
N SER A 239 15.02 17.05 -18.53
CA SER A 239 16.02 16.90 -19.61
C SER A 239 17.22 16.13 -19.11
N ALA A 240 18.01 15.58 -20.04
CA ALA A 240 19.25 14.87 -19.74
C ALA A 240 20.27 15.76 -18.96
N GLU A 241 20.31 17.06 -19.25
CA GLU A 241 21.18 17.99 -18.55
C GLU A 241 20.73 18.21 -17.09
N LEU A 242 19.44 18.47 -16.90
CA LEU A 242 18.85 18.68 -15.58
C LEU A 242 19.04 17.44 -14.68
N ILE A 243 18.68 16.26 -15.20
CA ILE A 243 18.82 14.98 -14.48
C ILE A 243 20.28 14.70 -14.14
N ALA A 244 21.20 14.89 -15.10
CA ALA A 244 22.64 14.65 -14.86
C ALA A 244 23.21 15.61 -13.78
N GLY A 245 22.77 16.86 -13.77
CA GLY A 245 23.17 17.85 -12.75
C GLY A 245 22.74 17.43 -11.34
N VAL A 246 21.47 17.05 -11.16
CA VAL A 246 20.96 16.58 -9.87
C VAL A 246 21.59 15.23 -9.47
N SER A 247 21.77 14.31 -10.42
CA SER A 247 22.42 13.02 -10.16
C SER A 247 23.87 13.19 -9.70
N GLY A 248 24.62 14.12 -10.32
CA GLY A 248 25.97 14.45 -9.91
C GLY A 248 26.03 15.00 -8.48
N LEU A 249 25.10 15.91 -8.14
CA LEU A 249 24.97 16.46 -6.79
C LEU A 249 24.68 15.36 -5.76
N ILE A 250 23.70 14.48 -6.02
CA ILE A 250 23.33 13.41 -5.10
C ILE A 250 24.46 12.40 -4.95
N SER A 251 25.13 12.05 -6.03
CA SER A 251 26.31 11.17 -6.01
C SER A 251 27.46 11.76 -5.21
N GLU A 252 27.75 13.05 -5.36
CA GLU A 252 28.77 13.78 -4.59
C GLU A 252 28.45 13.77 -3.09
N LEU A 253 27.17 13.97 -2.74
CA LEU A 253 26.71 14.02 -1.34
C LEU A 253 26.54 12.63 -0.72
N SER A 254 26.64 11.55 -1.48
CA SER A 254 26.49 10.16 -1.02
C SER A 254 27.86 9.59 -0.62
N PRO A 255 28.20 9.49 0.68
CA PRO A 255 29.54 9.09 1.10
C PRO A 255 29.79 7.57 1.01
N ASN A 256 28.73 6.75 0.96
CA ASN A 256 28.85 5.31 0.92
C ASN A 256 29.17 4.81 -0.50
N ASN A 257 30.39 4.31 -0.73
CA ASN A 257 30.80 3.79 -2.03
C ASN A 257 30.32 2.37 -2.31
N ASP A 258 29.96 1.60 -1.27
CA ASP A 258 29.50 0.21 -1.41
C ASP A 258 28.02 0.12 -1.80
N ASN A 259 27.26 1.20 -1.55
CA ASN A 259 25.85 1.32 -1.95
C ASN A 259 25.63 2.73 -2.54
N ARG A 260 25.58 2.81 -3.85
CA ARG A 260 25.44 4.08 -4.57
C ARG A 260 23.97 4.45 -4.79
N PRO A 261 23.64 5.75 -4.90
CA PRO A 261 22.27 6.21 -5.08
C PRO A 261 21.71 5.85 -6.46
N TYR A 262 20.40 5.68 -6.54
CA TYR A 262 19.67 5.62 -7.81
C TYR A 262 19.40 7.02 -8.35
N SER A 263 19.35 7.14 -9.68
CA SER A 263 18.79 8.29 -10.39
C SER A 263 17.64 7.79 -11.26
N VAL A 264 16.42 7.95 -10.76
CA VAL A 264 15.19 7.51 -11.45
C VAL A 264 14.65 8.67 -12.26
N ILE A 265 14.71 8.53 -13.59
CA ILE A 265 14.11 9.46 -14.53
C ILE A 265 12.62 9.19 -14.55
N ASP A 266 11.82 10.17 -14.16
CA ASP A 266 10.38 10.08 -14.20
C ASP A 266 9.81 10.41 -15.56
N GLU A 267 8.50 10.46 -15.71
CA GLU A 267 7.80 10.79 -16.93
C GLU A 267 8.35 12.06 -17.60
N GLY A 268 8.28 12.14 -18.93
CA GLY A 268 8.76 13.26 -19.74
C GLY A 268 9.99 12.96 -20.58
N TRP A 269 10.57 11.77 -20.48
CA TRP A 269 11.76 11.37 -21.26
C TRP A 269 11.41 10.79 -22.63
N ALA A 270 10.23 10.16 -22.78
CA ALA A 270 9.85 9.44 -23.99
C ALA A 270 9.34 10.40 -25.09
N MET A 271 9.39 9.93 -26.35
CA MET A 271 8.71 10.59 -27.46
C MET A 271 7.20 10.53 -27.23
N GLY A 272 6.51 11.61 -27.50
CA GLY A 272 5.04 11.69 -27.39
C GLY A 272 4.57 13.07 -27.01
N PRO A 273 3.27 13.38 -27.15
CA PRO A 273 2.76 14.68 -26.76
C PRO A 273 2.87 14.84 -25.24
N PHE A 274 3.60 15.85 -24.86
CA PHE A 274 3.78 16.29 -23.51
C PHE A 274 2.79 17.42 -23.20
N ASN A 275 1.50 17.11 -23.01
CA ASN A 275 0.45 18.11 -22.72
C ASN A 275 -0.60 17.56 -21.75
N GLY A 276 -0.16 16.96 -20.63
CA GLY A 276 -1.11 16.41 -19.65
C GLY A 276 -1.71 15.06 -20.02
N ASN A 277 -1.38 14.51 -21.22
CA ASN A 277 -1.66 13.15 -21.62
C ASN A 277 -0.34 12.36 -21.57
N PHE A 278 -0.03 11.86 -20.43
CA PHE A 278 1.24 11.32 -20.07
C PHE A 278 1.44 9.88 -20.59
N GLY A 279 2.66 9.57 -20.99
CA GLY A 279 3.10 8.20 -21.22
C GLY A 279 2.65 7.59 -22.54
N HIS A 280 2.54 8.37 -23.59
CA HIS A 280 2.08 7.90 -24.89
C HIS A 280 3.20 7.47 -25.84
N GLY A 281 4.35 6.98 -25.39
CA GLY A 281 5.35 6.41 -26.33
C GLY A 281 5.36 6.97 -27.77
N PRO A 282 6.19 6.54 -28.64
CA PRO A 282 7.11 5.41 -28.48
C PRO A 282 8.14 5.61 -27.37
N TRP A 283 8.49 4.49 -26.74
CA TRP A 283 9.41 4.46 -25.59
C TRP A 283 10.86 4.58 -26.06
N VAL A 284 11.20 5.72 -26.64
CA VAL A 284 12.54 6.15 -27.05
C VAL A 284 12.78 7.57 -26.55
N GLY A 285 14.03 7.94 -26.35
CA GLY A 285 14.36 9.27 -25.85
C GLY A 285 13.89 10.37 -26.79
N ASN A 286 13.24 11.38 -26.24
CA ASN A 286 12.87 12.58 -26.97
C ASN A 286 14.11 13.49 -27.22
N PRO A 287 14.01 14.58 -27.99
CA PRO A 287 15.15 15.44 -28.28
C PRO A 287 15.89 16.03 -27.06
N ARG A 288 15.25 16.07 -25.89
CA ARG A 288 15.87 16.55 -24.63
C ARG A 288 16.77 15.49 -23.98
N PHE A 289 16.64 14.22 -24.37
CA PHE A 289 17.38 13.10 -23.82
C PHE A 289 18.31 12.43 -24.86
N GLY A 290 17.88 12.34 -26.11
CA GLY A 290 18.65 11.63 -27.16
C GLY A 290 18.67 10.13 -26.94
N ASP A 291 19.85 9.52 -27.08
CA ASP A 291 20.03 8.08 -26.87
C ASP A 291 20.01 7.72 -25.38
N MET A 292 19.02 6.91 -24.98
CA MET A 292 18.79 6.55 -23.58
C MET A 292 19.85 5.58 -23.03
N GLY A 293 20.50 4.78 -23.89
CA GLY A 293 21.61 3.92 -23.47
C GLY A 293 22.88 4.74 -23.19
N VAL A 294 23.16 5.72 -24.04
CA VAL A 294 24.26 6.69 -23.80
C VAL A 294 23.98 7.46 -22.50
N PHE A 295 22.74 7.87 -22.29
CA PHE A 295 22.37 8.60 -21.09
C PHE A 295 22.47 7.73 -19.81
N ALA A 296 22.05 6.47 -19.84
CA ALA A 296 22.27 5.53 -18.74
C ALA A 296 23.76 5.37 -18.40
N GLY A 297 24.63 5.27 -19.44
CA GLY A 297 26.09 5.26 -19.27
C GLY A 297 26.63 6.53 -18.61
N LYS A 298 26.07 7.70 -18.95
CA LYS A 298 26.44 8.99 -18.33
C LYS A 298 26.08 9.00 -16.83
N LEU A 299 24.89 8.52 -16.44
CA LEU A 299 24.48 8.45 -15.02
C LEU A 299 25.40 7.50 -14.24
N LYS A 300 25.78 6.35 -14.80
CA LYS A 300 26.79 5.44 -14.20
C LYS A 300 28.13 6.12 -14.01
N GLY A 301 28.59 6.88 -15.02
CA GLY A 301 29.83 7.68 -14.94
C GLY A 301 29.79 8.75 -13.84
N LEU A 302 28.62 9.23 -13.46
CA LEU A 302 28.41 10.13 -12.32
C LEU A 302 28.34 9.39 -10.97
N GLY A 303 28.41 8.06 -10.96
CA GLY A 303 28.35 7.24 -9.76
C GLY A 303 26.92 6.98 -9.25
N ALA A 304 25.91 7.04 -10.12
CA ALA A 304 24.53 6.71 -9.80
C ALA A 304 24.05 5.47 -10.59
N HIS A 305 23.19 4.68 -9.99
CA HIS A 305 22.46 3.60 -10.66
C HIS A 305 21.30 4.20 -11.49
N PRO A 306 21.25 4.03 -12.82
CA PRO A 306 20.18 4.61 -13.62
C PRO A 306 18.85 3.87 -13.43
N GLY A 307 17.77 4.65 -13.23
CA GLY A 307 16.40 4.18 -13.20
C GLY A 307 15.54 4.90 -14.24
N ILE A 308 14.45 4.26 -14.69
CA ILE A 308 13.58 4.79 -15.73
C ILE A 308 12.11 4.50 -15.43
N TRP A 309 11.24 5.50 -15.67
CA TRP A 309 9.79 5.38 -15.55
C TRP A 309 9.16 4.80 -16.83
N PHE A 310 8.09 4.03 -16.67
CA PHE A 310 7.39 3.37 -17.75
C PHE A 310 5.91 3.14 -17.43
N ARG A 311 5.01 3.33 -18.42
CA ARG A 311 3.58 3.02 -18.35
C ARG A 311 3.25 1.86 -19.27
N PRO A 312 3.12 0.61 -18.73
CA PRO A 312 3.12 -0.60 -19.54
C PRO A 312 1.95 -0.76 -20.50
N LEU A 313 0.76 -0.30 -20.12
CA LEU A 313 -0.47 -0.53 -20.89
C LEU A 313 -0.83 0.64 -21.83
N THR A 314 0.11 1.54 -22.07
CA THR A 314 -0.06 2.62 -23.05
C THR A 314 0.10 2.08 -24.47
N PRO A 315 -0.91 2.23 -25.35
CA PRO A 315 -0.76 1.86 -26.76
C PRO A 315 0.17 2.82 -27.49
N LEU A 316 1.01 2.29 -28.38
CA LEU A 316 1.80 3.08 -29.30
C LEU A 316 0.97 3.46 -30.56
N PRO A 317 1.41 4.44 -31.37
CA PRO A 317 0.67 4.86 -32.57
C PRO A 317 0.40 3.73 -33.57
N ASP A 318 1.26 2.72 -33.62
CA ASP A 318 1.17 1.54 -34.49
C ASP A 318 0.55 0.30 -33.80
N SER A 319 0.12 0.42 -32.54
CA SER A 319 -0.52 -0.68 -31.82
C SER A 319 -1.87 -1.03 -32.46
N PRO A 320 -2.14 -2.31 -32.75
CA PRO A 320 -3.42 -2.75 -33.32
C PRO A 320 -4.60 -2.35 -32.45
N GLU A 321 -5.71 -1.93 -33.08
CA GLU A 321 -6.96 -1.60 -32.37
C GLU A 321 -7.49 -2.81 -31.60
N SER A 322 -7.27 -4.03 -32.12
CA SER A 322 -7.66 -5.29 -31.47
C SER A 322 -6.95 -5.56 -30.14
N TRP A 323 -5.86 -4.86 -29.84
CA TRP A 323 -5.13 -4.96 -28.57
C TRP A 323 -5.73 -4.12 -27.44
N ARG A 324 -6.70 -3.27 -27.76
CA ARG A 324 -7.22 -2.28 -26.82
C ARG A 324 -8.31 -2.83 -25.92
N LEU A 325 -8.36 -2.29 -24.70
CA LEU A 325 -9.44 -2.60 -23.75
C LEU A 325 -10.80 -2.14 -24.31
N SER A 326 -11.79 -3.00 -24.24
CA SER A 326 -13.15 -2.70 -24.71
C SER A 326 -13.83 -1.56 -23.92
N ARG A 327 -13.36 -1.27 -22.70
CA ARG A 327 -13.98 -0.23 -21.86
C ARG A 327 -13.60 1.20 -22.24
N SER A 328 -12.45 1.42 -22.86
CA SER A 328 -11.99 2.81 -23.12
C SER A 328 -11.22 2.98 -24.42
N HIS A 329 -10.68 1.93 -25.03
CA HIS A 329 -9.78 1.97 -26.18
C HIS A 329 -8.48 2.80 -25.99
N GLU A 330 -8.25 3.33 -24.79
CA GLU A 330 -7.08 4.15 -24.44
C GLU A 330 -5.91 3.31 -23.92
N TYR A 331 -6.17 2.06 -23.51
CA TYR A 331 -5.20 1.18 -22.89
C TYR A 331 -5.19 -0.20 -23.53
N LEU A 332 -4.07 -0.89 -23.39
CA LEU A 332 -3.88 -2.24 -23.92
C LEU A 332 -4.50 -3.30 -22.98
N ASP A 333 -5.06 -4.36 -23.57
CA ASP A 333 -5.60 -5.50 -22.84
C ASP A 333 -4.50 -6.53 -22.53
N PRO A 334 -4.06 -6.67 -21.27
CA PRO A 334 -2.98 -7.58 -20.90
C PRO A 334 -3.39 -9.07 -20.91
N THR A 335 -4.62 -9.40 -21.29
CA THR A 335 -5.02 -10.80 -21.52
C THR A 335 -4.60 -11.30 -22.89
N ILE A 336 -4.26 -10.40 -23.81
CA ILE A 336 -3.78 -10.70 -25.15
C ILE A 336 -2.28 -11.02 -25.08
N PRO A 337 -1.84 -12.22 -25.53
CA PRO A 337 -0.43 -12.63 -25.44
C PRO A 337 0.54 -11.64 -26.08
N GLU A 338 0.20 -11.10 -27.25
CA GLU A 338 1.02 -10.15 -28.02
C GLU A 338 1.22 -8.82 -27.24
N VAL A 339 0.24 -8.42 -26.43
CA VAL A 339 0.38 -7.26 -25.52
C VAL A 339 1.43 -7.53 -24.43
N LEU A 340 1.41 -8.73 -23.84
CA LEU A 340 2.42 -9.11 -22.84
C LEU A 340 3.83 -9.21 -23.47
N ASP A 341 3.92 -9.70 -24.70
CA ASP A 341 5.18 -9.73 -25.44
C ASP A 341 5.69 -8.31 -25.74
N HIS A 342 4.80 -7.40 -26.14
CA HIS A 342 5.10 -6.00 -26.37
C HIS A 342 5.63 -5.32 -25.09
N VAL A 343 4.94 -5.48 -23.95
CA VAL A 343 5.43 -4.99 -22.63
C VAL A 343 6.81 -5.57 -22.32
N SER A 344 7.00 -6.88 -22.51
CA SER A 344 8.27 -7.58 -22.26
C SER A 344 9.42 -7.04 -23.10
N GLN A 345 9.17 -6.71 -24.38
CA GLN A 345 10.18 -6.14 -25.29
C GLN A 345 10.66 -4.77 -24.78
N HIS A 346 9.77 -3.92 -24.29
CA HIS A 346 10.15 -2.63 -23.74
C HIS A 346 11.00 -2.78 -22.47
N ILE A 347 10.58 -3.65 -21.56
CA ILE A 347 11.31 -3.92 -20.31
C ILE A 347 12.73 -4.43 -20.60
N ARG A 348 12.87 -5.42 -21.52
CA ARG A 348 14.20 -5.93 -21.94
C ARG A 348 15.06 -4.82 -22.54
N ARG A 349 14.47 -4.00 -23.42
CA ARG A 349 15.19 -2.87 -24.03
C ARG A 349 15.73 -1.88 -23.01
N PHE A 350 14.98 -1.58 -21.93
CA PHE A 350 15.48 -0.72 -20.85
C PHE A 350 16.64 -1.37 -20.11
N ALA A 351 16.58 -2.68 -19.86
CA ALA A 351 17.70 -3.44 -19.30
C ALA A 351 18.92 -3.43 -20.24
N ASP A 352 18.72 -3.63 -21.55
CA ASP A 352 19.77 -3.60 -22.57
C ASP A 352 20.42 -2.21 -22.72
N TRP A 353 19.66 -1.13 -22.49
CA TRP A 353 20.20 0.23 -22.38
C TRP A 353 21.05 0.45 -21.12
N GLY A 354 21.01 -0.50 -20.18
CA GLY A 354 21.80 -0.46 -18.95
C GLY A 354 21.08 0.18 -17.77
N TYR A 355 19.76 0.36 -17.82
CA TYR A 355 18.99 0.76 -16.65
C TYR A 355 18.95 -0.37 -15.63
N GLU A 356 19.09 -0.02 -14.36
CA GLU A 356 19.18 -0.97 -13.24
C GLU A 356 17.93 -0.94 -12.35
N MET A 357 17.01 -0.01 -12.64
CA MET A 357 15.72 0.11 -11.99
C MET A 357 14.64 0.56 -12.99
N ILE A 358 13.45 -0.04 -12.92
CA ILE A 358 12.29 0.35 -13.70
C ILE A 358 11.14 0.67 -12.74
N LYS A 359 10.69 1.93 -12.78
CA LYS A 359 9.48 2.38 -12.10
C LYS A 359 8.31 2.24 -13.08
N HIS A 360 7.48 1.20 -12.92
CA HIS A 360 6.29 1.08 -13.74
C HIS A 360 5.05 1.58 -13.01
N ASP A 361 4.18 2.21 -13.77
CA ASP A 361 3.07 3.00 -13.24
C ASP A 361 1.75 2.70 -13.94
N PHE A 362 0.64 3.18 -13.38
CA PHE A 362 -0.71 3.19 -13.92
C PHE A 362 -1.37 1.83 -14.21
N THR A 363 -0.73 0.72 -13.93
CA THR A 363 -1.29 -0.60 -14.29
C THR A 363 -2.65 -0.90 -13.66
N THR A 364 -2.92 -0.39 -12.46
CA THR A 364 -4.22 -0.54 -11.80
C THR A 364 -5.29 0.31 -12.50
N PHE A 365 -5.01 1.59 -12.69
CA PHE A 365 -5.93 2.53 -13.34
C PHE A 365 -6.19 2.13 -14.80
N ASP A 366 -5.14 1.83 -15.55
CA ASP A 366 -5.23 1.47 -16.96
C ASP A 366 -6.07 0.22 -17.17
N LEU A 367 -5.95 -0.79 -16.29
CA LEU A 367 -6.76 -2.00 -16.38
C LEU A 367 -8.18 -1.79 -15.84
N LEU A 368 -8.33 -1.21 -14.64
CA LEU A 368 -9.62 -1.22 -13.91
C LEU A 368 -10.46 0.05 -14.11
N GLY A 369 -9.84 1.17 -14.55
CA GLY A 369 -10.51 2.44 -14.79
C GLY A 369 -10.80 3.24 -13.53
N ASN A 370 -10.26 2.83 -12.39
CA ASN A 370 -10.41 3.48 -11.10
C ASN A 370 -9.05 3.62 -10.40
N TRP A 371 -8.89 4.70 -9.65
CA TRP A 371 -7.86 4.82 -8.62
C TRP A 371 -8.29 4.08 -7.36
N GLY A 372 -7.36 3.69 -6.49
CA GLY A 372 -7.66 3.01 -5.25
C GLY A 372 -8.68 3.73 -4.36
N MET A 373 -8.61 5.07 -4.27
CA MET A 373 -9.57 5.89 -3.52
C MET A 373 -11.00 5.83 -4.05
N SER A 374 -11.21 5.48 -5.33
CA SER A 374 -12.51 5.40 -5.97
C SER A 374 -13.02 3.97 -6.20
N MET A 375 -12.23 2.96 -5.88
CA MET A 375 -12.59 1.56 -6.13
C MET A 375 -13.74 1.08 -5.22
N GLY A 376 -13.76 1.47 -3.96
CA GLY A 376 -14.79 1.08 -3.00
C GLY A 376 -14.96 -0.46 -2.93
N PRO A 377 -16.19 -0.97 -2.82
CA PRO A 377 -16.47 -2.41 -2.84
C PRO A 377 -16.41 -3.01 -4.24
N SER A 378 -16.23 -2.21 -5.28
CA SER A 378 -16.21 -2.62 -6.67
C SER A 378 -14.97 -2.06 -7.37
N PRO A 379 -13.89 -2.85 -7.52
CA PRO A 379 -12.64 -2.39 -8.10
C PRO A 379 -12.79 -1.80 -9.52
N THR A 380 -13.80 -2.25 -10.28
CA THR A 380 -14.10 -1.74 -11.62
C THR A 380 -15.60 -1.72 -11.89
N ARG A 381 -16.03 -0.96 -12.92
CA ARG A 381 -17.42 -0.90 -13.38
C ARG A 381 -17.89 -2.24 -13.94
N ASN A 382 -19.21 -2.47 -13.91
CA ASN A 382 -19.83 -3.60 -14.62
C ASN A 382 -19.91 -3.34 -16.14
N GLY A 383 -20.10 -4.41 -16.92
CA GLY A 383 -20.55 -4.36 -18.31
C GLY A 383 -19.45 -4.28 -19.37
N TRP A 384 -18.17 -4.30 -19.02
CA TRP A 384 -17.07 -4.40 -19.97
C TRP A 384 -16.33 -5.73 -19.83
N ARG A 385 -15.66 -6.18 -20.88
CA ARG A 385 -15.06 -7.51 -20.95
C ARG A 385 -13.61 -7.42 -21.40
N LEU A 386 -12.74 -8.23 -20.81
CA LEU A 386 -11.41 -8.53 -21.33
C LEU A 386 -11.52 -9.46 -22.55
N HIS A 387 -10.50 -9.46 -23.39
CA HIS A 387 -10.42 -10.35 -24.55
C HIS A 387 -10.48 -11.82 -24.11
N ASP A 388 -9.67 -12.19 -23.11
CA ASP A 388 -9.75 -13.49 -22.43
C ASP A 388 -10.43 -13.32 -21.05
N ALA A 389 -11.69 -13.74 -20.96
CA ALA A 389 -12.46 -13.68 -19.72
C ALA A 389 -12.27 -14.91 -18.81
N SER A 390 -11.32 -15.79 -19.10
CA SER A 390 -11.05 -16.98 -18.28
C SER A 390 -10.27 -16.70 -16.99
N ARG A 391 -9.76 -15.45 -16.82
CA ARG A 391 -8.96 -15.01 -15.68
C ARG A 391 -9.65 -13.87 -14.93
N THR A 392 -9.57 -13.91 -13.60
CA THR A 392 -10.05 -12.80 -12.78
C THR A 392 -9.15 -11.57 -12.93
N ASN A 393 -9.64 -10.39 -12.55
CA ASN A 393 -8.83 -9.17 -12.54
C ASN A 393 -7.54 -9.31 -11.69
N ALA A 394 -7.62 -10.03 -10.57
CA ALA A 394 -6.44 -10.30 -9.74
C ALA A 394 -5.42 -11.20 -10.46
N GLU A 395 -5.88 -12.27 -11.12
CA GLU A 395 -5.00 -13.14 -11.90
C GLU A 395 -4.38 -12.40 -13.10
N VAL A 396 -5.12 -11.50 -13.75
CA VAL A 396 -4.63 -10.68 -14.87
C VAL A 396 -3.52 -9.73 -14.40
N LEU A 397 -3.73 -9.01 -13.30
CA LEU A 397 -2.71 -8.13 -12.71
C LEU A 397 -1.48 -8.93 -12.27
N SER A 398 -1.67 -10.03 -11.58
CA SER A 398 -0.56 -10.89 -11.13
C SER A 398 0.25 -11.43 -12.32
N ARG A 399 -0.42 -11.83 -13.42
CA ARG A 399 0.25 -12.27 -14.65
C ARG A 399 1.05 -11.14 -15.30
N LEU A 400 0.49 -9.93 -15.37
CA LEU A 400 1.18 -8.76 -15.90
C LEU A 400 2.44 -8.47 -15.08
N TYR A 401 2.34 -8.45 -13.74
CA TYR A 401 3.49 -8.21 -12.85
C TYR A 401 4.56 -9.30 -12.99
N GLN A 402 4.16 -10.56 -13.08
CA GLN A 402 5.09 -11.66 -13.32
C GLN A 402 5.77 -11.57 -14.70
N THR A 403 5.05 -11.12 -15.72
CA THR A 403 5.59 -10.88 -17.06
C THR A 403 6.65 -9.77 -17.03
N ILE A 404 6.34 -8.63 -16.37
CA ILE A 404 7.29 -7.53 -16.16
C ILE A 404 8.51 -8.02 -15.40
N ARG A 405 8.32 -8.77 -14.31
CA ARG A 405 9.41 -9.35 -13.52
C ARG A 405 10.33 -10.25 -14.35
N THR A 406 9.74 -11.16 -15.13
CA THR A 406 10.49 -12.10 -15.96
C THR A 406 11.29 -11.37 -17.04
N ALA A 407 10.71 -10.36 -17.66
CA ALA A 407 11.39 -9.55 -18.67
C ALA A 407 12.52 -8.70 -18.08
N ALA A 408 12.36 -8.21 -16.85
CA ALA A 408 13.35 -7.35 -16.17
C ALA A 408 14.59 -8.11 -15.67
N GLY A 409 14.53 -9.45 -15.52
CA GLY A 409 15.67 -10.24 -15.03
C GLY A 409 16.15 -9.75 -13.65
N ASP A 410 17.36 -9.22 -13.56
CA ASP A 410 17.96 -8.70 -12.33
C ASP A 410 17.72 -7.20 -12.10
N VAL A 411 17.11 -6.51 -13.04
CA VAL A 411 16.75 -5.10 -12.90
C VAL A 411 15.69 -4.94 -11.81
N ARG A 412 15.86 -4.00 -10.90
CA ARG A 412 14.92 -3.75 -9.79
C ARG A 412 13.64 -3.13 -10.30
N LEU A 413 12.53 -3.51 -9.69
CA LEU A 413 11.22 -2.96 -10.01
C LEU A 413 10.69 -2.10 -8.87
N ILE A 414 10.19 -0.90 -9.23
CA ILE A 414 9.31 -0.10 -8.38
C ILE A 414 7.91 -0.17 -8.96
N GLY A 415 6.96 -0.69 -8.18
CA GLY A 415 5.54 -0.57 -8.48
C GLY A 415 5.02 0.78 -8.00
N CYS A 416 4.46 1.61 -8.89
CA CYS A 416 3.89 2.91 -8.52
C CYS A 416 2.36 2.82 -8.35
N ASN A 417 1.56 2.97 -9.40
CA ASN A 417 0.13 2.68 -9.33
C ASN A 417 -0.11 1.19 -9.59
N THR A 418 0.19 0.38 -8.60
CA THR A 418 0.13 -1.08 -8.63
C THR A 418 -0.57 -1.62 -7.39
N VAL A 419 -1.20 -2.78 -7.52
CA VAL A 419 -1.79 -3.49 -6.36
C VAL A 419 -0.67 -4.18 -5.59
N GLY A 420 -0.16 -3.53 -4.52
CA GLY A 420 0.99 -4.00 -3.76
C GLY A 420 0.84 -5.43 -3.23
N HIS A 421 -0.37 -5.81 -2.80
CA HIS A 421 -0.68 -7.15 -2.30
C HIS A 421 -0.51 -8.26 -3.37
N LEU A 422 -0.77 -7.93 -4.65
CA LEU A 422 -0.54 -8.84 -5.78
C LEU A 422 0.89 -8.74 -6.33
N ALA A 423 1.58 -7.62 -6.08
CA ALA A 423 2.95 -7.38 -6.51
C ALA A 423 4.01 -7.96 -5.53
N ALA A 424 3.61 -8.24 -4.28
CA ALA A 424 4.49 -8.84 -3.28
C ALA A 424 5.12 -10.16 -3.79
N GLY A 425 6.44 -10.26 -3.68
CA GLY A 425 7.21 -11.38 -4.26
C GLY A 425 7.68 -11.17 -5.71
N THR A 426 7.16 -10.16 -6.42
CA THR A 426 7.59 -9.79 -7.79
C THR A 426 8.37 -8.47 -7.84
N HIS A 427 8.00 -7.50 -7.04
CA HIS A 427 8.66 -6.20 -6.94
C HIS A 427 9.55 -6.10 -5.72
N GLU A 428 10.71 -5.48 -5.86
CA GLU A 428 11.61 -5.16 -4.75
C GLU A 428 11.12 -3.95 -3.97
N VAL A 429 10.58 -2.94 -4.65
CA VAL A 429 10.15 -1.65 -4.08
C VAL A 429 8.70 -1.37 -4.48
N GLN A 430 7.92 -0.86 -3.55
CA GLN A 430 6.51 -0.52 -3.78
C GLN A 430 6.17 0.84 -3.20
N ARG A 431 5.58 1.71 -4.03
CA ARG A 431 4.92 2.94 -3.60
C ARG A 431 3.76 2.58 -2.67
N ILE A 432 3.81 3.07 -1.45
CA ILE A 432 2.80 2.78 -0.43
C ILE A 432 1.73 3.87 -0.30
N GLY A 433 1.99 5.07 -0.78
CA GLY A 433 1.07 6.20 -0.82
C GLY A 433 0.95 6.85 -2.19
N ASP A 434 -0.05 7.72 -2.35
CA ASP A 434 -0.20 8.59 -3.51
C ASP A 434 0.94 9.62 -3.56
N ASP A 435 1.05 10.36 -4.67
CA ASP A 435 2.15 11.28 -4.89
C ASP A 435 2.21 12.37 -3.82
N THR A 436 3.39 12.53 -3.25
CA THR A 436 3.80 13.73 -2.51
C THR A 436 3.93 14.92 -3.48
N SER A 437 4.36 16.06 -3.02
CA SER A 437 4.35 17.26 -3.85
C SER A 437 5.60 18.13 -3.64
N GLY A 438 6.11 18.68 -4.72
CA GLY A 438 7.08 19.78 -4.67
C GLY A 438 6.43 21.16 -4.49
N ARG A 439 5.10 21.23 -4.34
CA ARG A 439 4.32 22.48 -4.30
C ARG A 439 3.51 22.67 -3.02
N SER A 440 3.12 21.57 -2.36
CA SER A 440 2.21 21.57 -1.21
C SER A 440 2.79 20.73 -0.08
N TRP A 441 3.05 21.38 1.07
CA TRP A 441 3.41 20.64 2.28
C TRP A 441 2.24 19.82 2.83
N ASN A 442 1.02 20.33 2.74
CA ASN A 442 -0.15 19.61 3.22
C ASN A 442 -0.30 18.25 2.53
N ARG A 443 -0.01 18.21 1.22
CA ARG A 443 0.02 16.96 0.47
C ARG A 443 1.15 16.02 0.94
N ASN A 444 2.36 16.54 1.18
CA ASN A 444 3.47 15.74 1.71
C ASN A 444 3.15 15.14 3.08
N ARG A 445 2.56 15.91 3.98
CA ARG A 445 2.12 15.44 5.29
C ARG A 445 1.08 14.33 5.15
N ARG A 446 0.09 14.51 4.31
CA ARG A 446 -1.01 13.57 4.12
C ARG A 446 -0.57 12.32 3.35
N MET A 447 0.08 12.47 2.21
CA MET A 447 0.48 11.32 1.37
C MET A 447 1.75 10.64 1.85
N GLY A 448 2.68 11.37 2.43
CA GLY A 448 3.94 10.82 2.95
C GLY A 448 3.84 10.34 4.39
N VAL A 449 3.60 11.26 5.35
CA VAL A 449 3.67 10.94 6.79
C VAL A 449 2.56 9.97 7.20
N ASN A 450 1.30 10.21 6.79
CA ASN A 450 0.20 9.26 7.05
C ASN A 450 0.55 7.88 6.50
N THR A 451 0.91 7.82 5.24
CA THR A 451 1.18 6.53 4.57
C THR A 451 2.32 5.76 5.22
N LEU A 452 3.45 6.42 5.52
CA LEU A 452 4.58 5.77 6.20
C LEU A 452 4.18 5.27 7.59
N GLY A 453 3.36 6.04 8.31
CA GLY A 453 2.86 5.66 9.63
C GLY A 453 2.00 4.40 9.60
N PHE A 454 1.10 4.29 8.62
CA PHE A 454 0.11 3.21 8.60
C PHE A 454 0.48 2.03 7.73
N ARG A 455 1.31 2.22 6.69
CA ARG A 455 1.81 1.13 5.84
C ARG A 455 3.27 0.75 6.08
N GLY A 456 3.94 1.39 7.02
CA GLY A 456 5.26 0.98 7.50
C GLY A 456 5.31 -0.47 8.00
N ILE A 457 4.18 -1.03 8.44
CA ILE A 457 4.05 -2.45 8.80
C ILE A 457 4.30 -3.41 7.62
N GLN A 458 4.14 -2.95 6.36
CA GLN A 458 4.39 -3.73 5.15
C GLN A 458 5.88 -3.75 4.77
N HIS A 459 6.66 -2.77 5.29
CA HIS A 459 8.08 -2.65 4.99
C HIS A 459 8.84 -3.93 5.35
N ARG A 460 9.58 -4.48 4.38
CA ARG A 460 10.33 -5.74 4.48
C ARG A 460 9.49 -6.98 4.88
N ALA A 461 8.16 -6.82 4.88
CA ALA A 461 7.22 -7.93 4.98
C ALA A 461 6.69 -8.34 3.59
N PHE A 462 6.43 -7.38 2.73
CA PHE A 462 6.00 -7.59 1.35
C PHE A 462 7.05 -7.14 0.34
N PHE A 463 7.69 -6.00 0.58
CA PHE A 463 8.62 -5.27 -0.28
C PHE A 463 9.38 -4.22 0.53
N GLU A 464 10.32 -3.50 -0.08
CA GLU A 464 10.83 -2.24 0.47
C GLU A 464 9.78 -1.17 0.24
N ALA A 465 9.25 -0.58 1.32
CA ALA A 465 8.24 0.47 1.23
C ALA A 465 8.86 1.77 0.69
N ASP A 466 8.19 2.39 -0.28
CA ASP A 466 8.53 3.69 -0.82
C ASP A 466 7.43 4.71 -0.44
N PRO A 467 7.70 5.61 0.52
CA PRO A 467 6.74 6.62 0.95
C PRO A 467 6.69 7.83 0.02
N ASP A 468 7.22 7.70 -1.17
CA ASP A 468 7.41 8.71 -2.19
C ASP A 468 8.50 9.76 -1.87
N ILE A 469 8.53 10.80 -2.64
CA ILE A 469 9.66 11.71 -2.80
C ILE A 469 9.67 12.78 -1.71
N VAL A 470 10.86 13.01 -1.13
CA VAL A 470 11.14 14.18 -0.29
C VAL A 470 11.55 15.35 -1.18
N SER A 471 10.73 16.40 -1.23
CA SER A 471 10.87 17.46 -2.23
C SER A 471 11.54 18.72 -1.64
N ILE A 472 12.72 19.06 -2.15
CA ILE A 472 13.44 20.29 -1.81
C ILE A 472 13.23 21.29 -2.93
N THR A 473 12.21 22.14 -2.78
CA THR A 473 11.79 23.15 -3.76
C THR A 473 11.55 24.49 -3.08
N LYS A 474 11.42 25.55 -3.87
CA LYS A 474 11.09 26.89 -3.34
C LYS A 474 9.68 27.00 -2.74
N ALA A 475 8.77 26.12 -3.15
CA ALA A 475 7.36 26.21 -2.76
C ALA A 475 7.04 25.52 -1.43
N VAL A 476 7.89 24.59 -0.97
CA VAL A 476 7.67 23.86 0.27
C VAL A 476 8.64 24.34 1.36
N PRO A 477 8.14 24.73 2.56
CA PRO A 477 8.97 25.26 3.62
C PRO A 477 10.04 24.27 4.10
N TRP A 478 11.32 24.69 4.06
CA TRP A 478 12.45 23.83 4.38
C TRP A 478 12.36 23.20 5.77
N TYR A 479 11.96 23.95 6.80
CA TYR A 479 11.86 23.43 8.18
C TYR A 479 10.89 22.26 8.35
N LEU A 480 9.93 22.10 7.43
CA LEU A 480 9.03 20.94 7.37
C LEU A 480 9.64 19.80 6.54
N VAL A 481 10.25 20.16 5.41
CA VAL A 481 10.91 19.18 4.53
C VAL A 481 12.08 18.49 5.24
N GLU A 482 12.88 19.24 6.03
CA GLU A 482 14.01 18.69 6.78
C GLU A 482 13.57 17.62 7.79
N GLN A 483 12.43 17.83 8.45
CA GLN A 483 11.85 16.85 9.36
C GLN A 483 11.39 15.57 8.58
N TRP A 484 10.76 15.76 7.43
CA TRP A 484 10.34 14.66 6.56
C TRP A 484 11.55 13.89 6.00
N LEU A 485 12.57 14.58 5.53
CA LEU A 485 13.83 13.99 5.08
C LEU A 485 14.47 13.14 6.18
N ARG A 486 14.50 13.65 7.40
CA ARG A 486 15.00 12.92 8.56
C ARG A 486 14.16 11.67 8.85
N LEU A 487 12.82 11.79 8.91
CA LEU A 487 11.94 10.65 9.18
C LEU A 487 12.16 9.55 8.16
N VAL A 488 12.14 9.85 6.86
CA VAL A 488 12.29 8.82 5.81
C VAL A 488 13.67 8.17 5.89
N SER A 489 14.75 8.96 6.00
CA SER A 489 16.12 8.42 6.04
C SER A 489 16.38 7.50 7.25
N GLU A 490 15.78 7.79 8.41
CA GLU A 490 15.95 7.00 9.63
C GLU A 490 14.91 5.87 9.77
N SER A 491 13.87 5.83 8.92
CA SER A 491 12.77 4.84 9.01
C SER A 491 13.07 3.47 8.41
N GLY A 492 14.15 3.35 7.66
CA GLY A 492 14.50 2.14 6.90
C GLY A 492 13.78 1.99 5.57
N ALA A 493 12.75 2.81 5.28
CA ALA A 493 12.06 2.84 4.00
C ALA A 493 12.97 3.37 2.87
N ALA A 494 12.58 3.16 1.61
CA ALA A 494 13.29 3.75 0.48
C ALA A 494 13.27 5.29 0.56
N LEU A 495 14.40 5.93 0.25
CA LEU A 495 14.52 7.39 0.24
C LEU A 495 14.76 7.89 -1.18
N PHE A 496 13.77 8.53 -1.77
CA PHE A 496 13.96 9.33 -2.99
C PHE A 496 13.82 10.82 -2.68
N VAL A 497 14.73 11.63 -3.22
CA VAL A 497 14.69 13.08 -3.09
C VAL A 497 14.47 13.74 -4.44
N ALA A 498 13.65 14.79 -4.47
CA ALA A 498 13.52 15.69 -5.61
C ALA A 498 14.17 17.03 -5.22
N VAL A 499 15.18 17.42 -5.95
CA VAL A 499 15.95 18.64 -5.64
C VAL A 499 15.87 19.63 -6.79
N GLU A 500 15.16 20.73 -6.56
CA GLU A 500 15.16 21.86 -7.49
C GLU A 500 16.54 22.56 -7.43
N PRO A 501 17.36 22.56 -8.52
CA PRO A 501 18.74 23.03 -8.45
C PRO A 501 18.90 24.47 -7.98
N SER A 502 17.92 25.32 -8.30
CA SER A 502 17.96 26.77 -8.01
C SER A 502 17.86 27.12 -6.51
N VAL A 503 17.43 26.16 -5.65
CA VAL A 503 17.21 26.41 -4.22
C VAL A 503 18.29 25.82 -3.32
N VAL A 504 19.29 25.13 -3.89
CA VAL A 504 20.28 24.39 -3.13
C VAL A 504 21.26 25.34 -2.43
N GLU A 505 21.21 25.39 -1.12
CA GLU A 505 22.10 26.14 -0.23
C GLU A 505 22.96 25.18 0.61
N ALA A 506 23.90 25.73 1.38
CA ALA A 506 24.77 24.95 2.27
C ALA A 506 24.00 24.09 3.27
N LYS A 507 22.92 24.62 3.85
CA LYS A 507 22.05 23.88 4.78
C LYS A 507 21.41 22.64 4.14
N HIS A 508 20.93 22.77 2.88
CA HIS A 508 20.35 21.65 2.12
C HIS A 508 21.40 20.58 1.82
N ARG A 509 22.60 20.98 1.40
CA ARG A 509 23.72 20.06 1.15
C ARG A 509 24.11 19.27 2.41
N THR A 510 24.18 19.96 3.57
CA THR A 510 24.52 19.33 4.84
C THR A 510 23.46 18.30 5.26
N ALA A 511 22.18 18.66 5.19
CA ALA A 511 21.08 17.75 5.54
C ALA A 511 20.99 16.57 4.56
N LEU A 512 21.11 16.81 3.24
CA LEU A 512 21.14 15.76 2.23
C LEU A 512 22.29 14.78 2.47
N LYS A 513 23.53 15.27 2.68
CA LYS A 513 24.69 14.41 2.94
C LYS A 513 24.44 13.49 4.14
N HIS A 514 23.88 14.04 5.22
CA HIS A 514 23.55 13.26 6.41
C HIS A 514 22.45 12.22 6.14
N ALA A 515 21.35 12.63 5.50
CA ALA A 515 20.23 11.74 5.19
C ALA A 515 20.63 10.61 4.22
N LEU A 516 21.41 10.92 3.18
CA LEU A 516 21.90 9.93 2.21
C LEU A 516 22.90 8.95 2.84
N ASP A 517 23.75 9.39 3.79
CA ASP A 517 24.63 8.47 4.53
C ASP A 517 23.81 7.47 5.35
N ILE A 518 22.79 7.93 6.08
CA ILE A 518 21.90 7.07 6.87
C ILE A 518 21.14 6.12 5.96
N ALA A 519 20.46 6.63 4.93
CA ALA A 519 19.63 5.84 4.02
C ALA A 519 20.43 4.82 3.20
N SER A 520 21.74 5.04 3.00
CA SER A 520 22.61 4.11 2.30
C SER A 520 22.93 2.83 3.09
N ARG A 521 22.57 2.76 4.36
CA ARG A 521 22.85 1.67 5.30
C ARG A 521 21.55 1.07 5.84
N PRO A 522 21.52 -0.23 6.16
CA PRO A 522 20.33 -0.83 6.76
C PRO A 522 19.94 -0.11 8.07
N GLN A 523 18.68 0.27 8.16
CA GLN A 523 18.06 0.86 9.35
C GLN A 523 16.96 -0.06 9.88
N PRO A 524 16.69 -0.10 11.18
CA PRO A 524 15.46 -0.68 11.73
C PRO A 524 14.24 0.03 11.16
N THR A 525 13.13 -0.68 11.02
CA THR A 525 11.87 -0.05 10.62
C THR A 525 11.44 0.98 11.67
N GLY A 526 11.19 2.21 11.23
CA GLY A 526 10.65 3.27 12.07
C GLY A 526 9.27 2.91 12.61
N GLU A 527 9.06 3.11 13.91
CA GLU A 527 7.82 2.77 14.61
C GLU A 527 7.07 4.06 15.00
N PRO A 528 5.85 4.29 14.49
CA PRO A 528 5.00 5.39 14.93
C PRO A 528 4.39 5.06 16.31
N LEU A 529 4.66 5.89 17.31
CA LEU A 529 4.25 5.62 18.70
C LEU A 529 2.87 6.13 19.06
N ASP A 530 2.34 7.08 18.30
CA ASP A 530 1.03 7.71 18.50
C ASP A 530 0.06 7.52 17.30
N TRP A 531 0.30 6.47 16.49
CA TRP A 531 -0.50 6.20 15.29
C TRP A 531 -1.94 5.75 15.57
N MET A 532 -2.25 5.37 16.79
CA MET A 532 -3.63 5.07 17.20
C MET A 532 -4.41 6.35 17.58
N ASP A 533 -3.71 7.46 17.81
CA ASP A 533 -4.28 8.70 18.32
C ASP A 533 -4.38 9.79 17.25
N THR A 534 -3.65 9.66 16.12
CA THR A 534 -3.59 10.66 15.06
C THR A 534 -3.37 10.02 13.68
N ASP A 535 -3.91 10.66 12.64
CA ASP A 535 -3.70 10.28 11.23
C ASP A 535 -2.31 10.64 10.70
N CYS A 536 -1.57 11.52 11.40
CA CYS A 536 -0.20 11.92 11.06
C CYS A 536 0.69 11.78 12.30
N PRO A 537 1.26 10.61 12.55
CA PRO A 537 2.07 10.34 13.75
C PRO A 537 3.21 11.33 13.91
N ARG A 538 3.32 11.90 15.10
CA ARG A 538 4.36 12.88 15.47
C ARG A 538 5.50 12.24 16.24
N ARG A 539 5.21 11.20 17.02
CA ARG A 539 6.18 10.52 17.88
C ARG A 539 6.60 9.21 17.22
N TRP A 540 7.88 9.10 16.98
CA TRP A 540 8.47 7.94 16.31
C TRP A 540 9.64 7.37 17.10
N ARG A 541 9.77 6.05 17.07
CA ARG A 541 11.00 5.36 17.48
C ARG A 541 11.85 5.11 16.24
N LEU A 542 12.96 5.84 16.15
CA LEU A 542 13.93 5.76 15.06
C LEU A 542 15.28 5.35 15.63
N ASN A 543 15.86 4.26 15.14
CA ASN A 543 17.14 3.73 15.65
C ASN A 543 17.19 3.59 17.17
N GLY A 544 16.08 3.14 17.78
CA GLY A 544 15.95 2.98 19.24
C GLY A 544 15.69 4.28 20.02
N LYS A 545 15.71 5.44 19.38
CA LYS A 545 15.47 6.76 20.00
C LYS A 545 14.07 7.26 19.70
N VAL A 546 13.41 7.87 20.68
CA VAL A 546 12.14 8.55 20.46
C VAL A 546 12.43 9.94 19.91
N THR A 547 11.83 10.22 18.75
CA THR A 547 11.90 11.52 18.07
C THR A 547 10.50 12.08 17.92
N GLU A 548 10.33 13.36 18.15
CA GLU A 548 9.06 14.07 17.95
C GLU A 548 9.19 15.05 16.79
N PHE A 549 8.14 15.10 15.95
CA PHE A 549 8.05 15.94 14.77
C PHE A 549 6.86 16.89 14.85
N ALA A 550 6.98 18.05 14.25
CA ALA A 550 5.94 19.06 14.14
C ALA A 550 5.51 19.21 12.68
N TRP A 551 4.44 18.53 12.30
CA TRP A 551 3.99 18.44 10.91
C TRP A 551 3.15 19.61 10.42
N MET A 552 2.71 20.50 11.32
CA MET A 552 1.88 21.64 10.93
C MET A 552 2.74 22.87 10.65
N GLY A 553 2.46 23.54 9.54
CA GLY A 553 2.94 24.87 9.27
C GLY A 553 2.22 25.92 10.14
N GLU A 554 2.69 27.17 10.11
CA GLU A 554 2.12 28.28 10.91
C GLU A 554 0.61 28.49 10.65
N SER A 555 0.15 28.23 9.43
CA SER A 555 -1.27 28.37 9.03
C SER A 555 -2.15 27.17 9.41
N GLY A 556 -1.59 26.11 10.01
CA GLY A 556 -2.31 24.87 10.29
C GLY A 556 -2.59 24.03 9.04
N ALA A 557 -3.62 23.16 9.12
CA ALA A 557 -4.02 22.30 8.01
C ALA A 557 -4.83 23.07 6.96
N TRP A 558 -4.62 22.74 5.69
CA TRP A 558 -5.43 23.22 4.57
C TRP A 558 -6.55 22.21 4.27
N PRO A 559 -7.85 22.56 4.42
CA PRO A 559 -8.94 21.59 4.29
C PRO A 559 -9.55 21.50 2.89
N PHE A 560 -9.12 22.33 1.92
CA PHE A 560 -9.78 22.47 0.61
C PHE A 560 -9.17 21.61 -0.50
N GLY A 561 -8.36 20.62 -0.15
CA GLY A 561 -7.62 19.82 -1.12
C GLY A 561 -6.37 20.50 -1.65
N ASP A 562 -5.64 19.81 -2.53
CA ASP A 562 -4.39 20.30 -3.13
C ASP A 562 -4.56 20.49 -4.64
#